data_f50d01a015a8f2a4fc8c2c6ce3b8ad63
#
_entry.id   f50d01a015a8f2a4fc8c2c6ce3b8ad63
#
_cell.length_a   1.000
_cell.length_b   1.000
_cell.length_c   1.000
_cell.angle_alpha   90.00
_cell.angle_beta   90.00
_cell.angle_gamma   90.00
#
_symmetry.space_group_name_H-M   'P 1'
#
loop_
_entity.id
_entity.type
_entity.pdbx_description
1 polymer ?
#
loop_
_entity_poly.entity_id
_entity_poly.type
_entity_poly.pdbx_seq_one_letter_code
_entity_poly.pdbx_strand_id
1 'polypeptide(L)'
;MPAIRILPADGNTNGWSRMLPVRTPNAALKGDIKADWIVLGAGYAGLAAARRLAENRPNDQIALIDAQEVGKGTSGRAAGFAIDLPHNVSSSMEELAKSHSYRALARAAIDHLKQQIDQHGINCDWRQDGKFHAAVSDQGMREVLEPTVKELERLKEPFDWLEGDAPTKRLGTSHFKAAIFTYGTSLLNPTALVRGLADSVRALPGSYGAHAVKCDRKRSNRML
;
A
#
# COMPACT_ATOMS: atom_id res chain seq x y z
N MET A 1 14.33 22.54 -23.44
CA MET A 1 13.88 22.32 -22.05
C MET A 1 15.07 22.61 -21.14
N PRO A 2 14.93 23.32 -20.00
CA PRO A 2 16.03 23.49 -19.06
C PRO A 2 16.41 22.12 -18.49
N ALA A 3 17.68 21.79 -18.52
CA ALA A 3 18.18 20.54 -17.96
C ALA A 3 18.08 20.60 -16.42
N ILE A 4 17.50 19.56 -15.81
CA ILE A 4 17.49 19.42 -14.35
C ILE A 4 18.92 19.13 -13.91
N ARG A 5 19.54 20.09 -13.22
CA ARG A 5 20.95 20.00 -12.79
C ARG A 5 21.12 19.38 -11.40
N ILE A 6 20.07 19.38 -10.60
CA ILE A 6 20.08 18.83 -9.23
C ILE A 6 18.98 17.79 -9.16
N LEU A 7 19.36 16.53 -8.93
CA LEU A 7 18.43 15.44 -8.66
C LEU A 7 18.09 15.40 -7.17
N PRO A 8 16.86 15.00 -6.80
CA PRO A 8 16.50 14.81 -5.41
C PRO A 8 17.45 13.82 -4.73
N ALA A 9 17.98 14.18 -3.57
CA ALA A 9 18.75 13.27 -2.76
C ALA A 9 17.78 12.33 -2.01
N ASP A 10 17.94 11.00 -2.18
CA ASP A 10 17.20 10.03 -1.37
C ASP A 10 17.86 9.94 0.02
N GLY A 11 17.23 10.55 1.02
CA GLY A 11 17.64 10.46 2.43
C GLY A 11 17.46 9.07 3.03
N ASN A 12 17.08 8.08 2.22
CA ASN A 12 16.85 6.69 2.60
C ASN A 12 15.88 6.51 3.80
N THR A 13 14.95 7.44 3.95
CA THR A 13 13.97 7.48 5.02
C THR A 13 12.63 8.03 4.48
N ASN A 14 11.55 7.79 5.21
CA ASN A 14 10.22 8.36 4.97
C ASN A 14 9.53 8.65 6.30
N GLY A 15 8.43 9.42 6.28
CA GLY A 15 7.68 9.78 7.47
C GLY A 15 7.22 8.56 8.28
N TRP A 16 6.70 7.55 7.61
CA TRP A 16 6.21 6.33 8.24
C TRP A 16 7.29 5.58 9.01
N SER A 17 8.48 5.45 8.42
CA SER A 17 9.59 4.75 9.07
C SER A 17 10.15 5.51 10.27
N ARG A 18 10.01 6.85 10.31
CA ARG A 18 10.43 7.69 11.45
C ARG A 18 9.51 7.57 12.66
N MET A 19 8.27 7.16 12.44
CA MET A 19 7.30 6.91 13.52
C MET A 19 7.50 5.55 14.20
N LEU A 20 8.39 4.71 13.66
CA LEU A 20 8.63 3.36 14.15
C LEU A 20 9.97 3.25 14.88
N PRO A 21 10.10 2.31 15.81
CA PRO A 21 11.39 1.99 16.41
C PRO A 21 12.43 1.63 15.34
N VAL A 22 13.69 1.91 15.67
CA VAL A 22 14.82 1.51 14.83
C VAL A 22 14.82 -0.01 14.71
N ARG A 23 14.88 -0.51 13.48
CA ARG A 23 14.96 -1.95 13.19
C ARG A 23 16.40 -2.32 12.87
N THR A 24 16.87 -3.42 13.45
CA THR A 24 18.11 -4.03 13.02
C THR A 24 17.95 -4.55 11.58
N PRO A 25 18.78 -4.11 10.64
CA PRO A 25 18.72 -4.61 9.26
C PRO A 25 18.96 -6.12 9.22
N ASN A 26 18.33 -6.78 8.26
CA ASN A 26 18.70 -8.17 7.96
C ASN A 26 20.16 -8.22 7.48
N ALA A 27 20.85 -9.31 7.79
CA ALA A 27 22.22 -9.49 7.32
C ALA A 27 22.27 -9.46 5.78
N ALA A 28 23.27 -8.78 5.23
CA ALA A 28 23.52 -8.83 3.81
C ALA A 28 23.92 -10.23 3.37
N LEU A 29 23.40 -10.69 2.24
CA LEU A 29 23.80 -11.95 1.66
C LEU A 29 25.29 -11.89 1.31
N LYS A 30 26.06 -12.86 1.82
CA LYS A 30 27.49 -13.02 1.53
C LYS A 30 27.71 -14.37 0.84
N GLY A 31 28.31 -14.32 -0.35
CA GLY A 31 28.60 -15.52 -1.13
C GLY A 31 27.36 -16.12 -1.82
N ASP A 32 27.52 -17.33 -2.29
CA ASP A 32 26.50 -18.08 -3.01
C ASP A 32 25.60 -18.84 -2.04
N ILE A 33 24.31 -18.85 -2.34
CA ILE A 33 23.32 -19.68 -1.64
C ILE A 33 22.65 -20.61 -2.64
N LYS A 34 22.18 -21.74 -2.17
CA LYS A 34 21.30 -22.63 -2.92
C LYS A 34 19.91 -22.54 -2.32
N ALA A 35 18.91 -22.44 -3.15
CA ALA A 35 17.51 -22.47 -2.74
C ALA A 35 16.69 -23.07 -3.89
N ASP A 36 15.56 -23.69 -3.58
CA ASP A 36 14.65 -24.23 -4.58
C ASP A 36 13.90 -23.09 -5.27
N TRP A 37 13.65 -22.00 -4.53
CA TRP A 37 12.97 -20.81 -5.03
C TRP A 37 13.68 -19.53 -4.60
N ILE A 38 13.78 -18.57 -5.53
CA ILE A 38 14.32 -17.24 -5.24
C ILE A 38 13.23 -16.21 -5.55
N VAL A 39 12.84 -15.42 -4.56
CA VAL A 39 11.94 -14.27 -4.70
C VAL A 39 12.76 -12.99 -4.59
N LEU A 40 12.72 -12.14 -5.63
CA LEU A 40 13.43 -10.87 -5.68
C LEU A 40 12.47 -9.72 -5.34
N GLY A 41 12.76 -9.01 -4.26
CA GLY A 41 11.98 -7.90 -3.73
C GLY A 41 11.11 -8.29 -2.54
N ALA A 42 11.36 -7.66 -1.38
CA ALA A 42 10.60 -7.84 -0.15
C ALA A 42 9.50 -6.75 0.03
N GLY A 43 8.87 -6.33 -1.07
CA GLY A 43 7.65 -5.54 -1.07
C GLY A 43 6.41 -6.45 -0.97
N TYR A 44 5.21 -5.87 -1.03
CA TYR A 44 3.95 -6.62 -0.86
C TYR A 44 3.84 -7.84 -1.77
N ALA A 45 4.16 -7.69 -3.06
CA ALA A 45 4.06 -8.80 -4.03
C ALA A 45 5.05 -9.92 -3.72
N GLY A 46 6.32 -9.60 -3.44
CA GLY A 46 7.33 -10.61 -3.11
C GLY A 46 7.05 -11.31 -1.79
N LEU A 47 6.58 -10.58 -0.78
CA LEU A 47 6.18 -11.16 0.50
C LEU A 47 4.98 -12.11 0.35
N ALA A 48 3.98 -11.73 -0.46
CA ALA A 48 2.83 -12.58 -0.75
C ALA A 48 3.26 -13.85 -1.52
N ALA A 49 4.15 -13.72 -2.50
CA ALA A 49 4.69 -14.86 -3.26
C ALA A 49 5.52 -15.80 -2.37
N ALA A 50 6.43 -15.25 -1.57
CA ALA A 50 7.25 -16.05 -0.66
C ALA A 50 6.40 -16.80 0.37
N ARG A 51 5.38 -16.14 0.94
CA ARG A 51 4.43 -16.78 1.85
C ARG A 51 3.70 -17.93 1.17
N ARG A 52 3.12 -17.69 -0.02
CA ARG A 52 2.35 -18.73 -0.71
C ARG A 52 3.22 -19.91 -1.14
N LEU A 53 4.47 -19.66 -1.52
CA LEU A 53 5.44 -20.72 -1.78
C LEU A 53 5.71 -21.54 -0.53
N ALA A 54 5.97 -20.91 0.63
CA ALA A 54 6.21 -21.61 1.88
C ALA A 54 5.01 -22.46 2.33
N GLU A 55 3.78 -21.94 2.16
CA GLU A 55 2.54 -22.67 2.48
C GLU A 55 2.33 -23.89 1.56
N ASN A 56 2.58 -23.74 0.26
CA ASN A 56 2.34 -24.80 -0.71
C ASN A 56 3.53 -25.78 -0.87
N ARG A 57 4.70 -25.40 -0.43
CA ARG A 57 5.98 -26.14 -0.57
C ARG A 57 6.77 -26.13 0.74
N PRO A 58 6.22 -26.74 1.81
CA PRO A 58 6.80 -26.62 3.16
C PRO A 58 8.17 -27.28 3.30
N ASN A 59 8.57 -28.12 2.37
CA ASN A 59 9.88 -28.80 2.36
C ASN A 59 10.91 -28.10 1.47
N ASP A 60 10.49 -27.11 0.66
CA ASP A 60 11.38 -26.39 -0.25
C ASP A 60 12.06 -25.23 0.49
N GLN A 61 13.29 -24.93 0.07
CA GLN A 61 14.03 -23.77 0.56
C GLN A 61 13.70 -22.54 -0.27
N ILE A 62 13.18 -21.50 0.39
CA ILE A 62 12.76 -20.26 -0.28
C ILE A 62 13.66 -19.11 0.17
N ALA A 63 14.40 -18.52 -0.75
CA ALA A 63 15.21 -17.32 -0.52
C ALA A 63 14.45 -16.06 -0.97
N LEU A 64 14.15 -15.18 -0.02
CA LEU A 64 13.61 -13.86 -0.29
C LEU A 64 14.73 -12.82 -0.19
N ILE A 65 15.01 -12.11 -1.27
CA ILE A 65 16.14 -11.19 -1.40
C ILE A 65 15.64 -9.80 -1.80
N ASP A 66 16.16 -8.75 -1.15
CA ASP A 66 15.87 -7.36 -1.50
C ASP A 66 17.16 -6.55 -1.57
N ALA A 67 17.22 -5.57 -2.45
CA ALA A 67 18.35 -4.66 -2.58
C ALA A 67 18.47 -3.66 -1.40
N GLN A 68 17.41 -3.50 -0.63
CA GLN A 68 17.31 -2.57 0.49
C GLN A 68 16.77 -3.30 1.74
N GLU A 69 16.78 -2.59 2.86
CA GLU A 69 16.04 -3.04 4.04
C GLU A 69 14.52 -3.04 3.76
N VAL A 70 13.83 -4.00 4.35
CA VAL A 70 12.38 -4.10 4.27
C VAL A 70 11.71 -2.80 4.74
N GLY A 71 10.79 -2.29 3.92
CA GLY A 71 10.07 -1.05 4.18
C GLY A 71 10.74 0.22 3.64
N LYS A 72 11.93 0.12 3.05
CA LYS A 72 12.60 1.28 2.41
C LYS A 72 12.21 1.48 0.94
N GLY A 73 11.65 0.46 0.29
CA GLY A 73 11.13 0.54 -1.07
C GLY A 73 9.73 1.16 -1.14
N THR A 74 9.12 1.09 -2.32
CA THR A 74 7.81 1.69 -2.65
C THR A 74 6.70 1.23 -1.71
N SER A 75 6.68 -0.04 -1.31
CA SER A 75 5.66 -0.60 -0.40
C SER A 75 5.62 0.11 0.96
N GLY A 76 6.78 0.45 1.53
CA GLY A 76 6.86 1.19 2.80
C GLY A 76 6.67 2.71 2.65
N ARG A 77 6.59 3.22 1.42
CA ARG A 77 6.43 4.66 1.10
C ARG A 77 5.04 4.97 0.52
N ALA A 78 4.13 4.00 0.50
CA ALA A 78 2.76 4.19 0.05
C ALA A 78 2.04 5.24 0.91
N ALA A 79 0.93 5.76 0.40
CA ALA A 79 0.15 6.81 1.09
C ALA A 79 -0.53 6.33 2.39
N GLY A 80 -0.56 5.02 2.65
CA GLY A 80 -1.15 4.46 3.87
C GLY A 80 -2.66 4.22 3.77
N PHE A 81 -3.19 4.14 2.56
CA PHE A 81 -4.60 3.83 2.32
C PHE A 81 -4.77 2.45 1.69
N ALA A 82 -5.67 1.64 2.23
CA ALA A 82 -6.25 0.49 1.58
C ALA A 82 -7.66 0.87 1.10
N ILE A 83 -7.83 1.00 -0.22
CA ILE A 83 -9.02 1.62 -0.85
C ILE A 83 -9.81 0.55 -1.61
N ASP A 84 -11.10 0.45 -1.32
CA ASP A 84 -12.03 -0.52 -1.90
C ASP A 84 -12.75 -0.03 -3.17
N LEU A 85 -12.89 1.30 -3.31
CA LEU A 85 -13.56 1.93 -4.44
C LEU A 85 -12.57 2.51 -5.44
N PRO A 86 -12.89 2.55 -6.74
CA PRO A 86 -12.07 3.22 -7.74
C PRO A 86 -11.73 4.65 -7.31
N HIS A 87 -10.47 5.04 -7.49
CA HIS A 87 -9.97 6.33 -7.00
C HIS A 87 -10.01 7.44 -8.06
N ASN A 88 -10.13 7.07 -9.33
CA ASN A 88 -10.13 8.03 -10.44
C ASN A 88 -11.50 8.65 -10.63
N VAL A 89 -11.58 9.95 -10.41
CA VAL A 89 -12.79 10.76 -10.60
C VAL A 89 -13.12 10.97 -12.09
N SER A 90 -12.18 10.66 -12.99
CA SER A 90 -12.32 10.80 -14.45
C SER A 90 -12.40 9.47 -15.20
N SER A 91 -12.80 8.40 -14.53
CA SER A 91 -12.90 7.08 -15.15
C SER A 91 -13.93 7.06 -16.27
N SER A 92 -13.57 6.49 -17.42
CA SER A 92 -14.49 6.26 -18.52
C SER A 92 -15.61 5.28 -18.13
N MET A 93 -16.74 5.32 -18.85
CA MET A 93 -17.85 4.37 -18.63
C MET A 93 -17.40 2.90 -18.76
N GLU A 94 -16.37 2.63 -19.56
CA GLU A 94 -15.80 1.29 -19.71
C GLU A 94 -15.02 0.84 -18.47
N GLU A 95 -14.29 1.76 -17.81
CA GLU A 95 -13.62 1.50 -16.54
C GLU A 95 -14.63 1.28 -15.41
N LEU A 96 -15.75 2.02 -15.44
CA LEU A 96 -16.85 1.87 -14.50
C LEU A 96 -17.59 0.53 -14.68
N ALA A 97 -17.73 0.03 -15.90
CA ALA A 97 -18.30 -1.30 -16.16
C ALA A 97 -17.44 -2.43 -15.54
N LYS A 98 -16.13 -2.25 -15.47
CA LYS A 98 -15.19 -3.15 -14.77
C LYS A 98 -15.23 -2.96 -13.26
N SER A 99 -15.91 -1.95 -12.74
CA SER A 99 -15.89 -1.55 -11.33
C SER A 99 -16.45 -2.62 -10.38
N HIS A 100 -17.40 -3.45 -10.80
CA HIS A 100 -17.95 -4.50 -9.94
C HIS A 100 -16.88 -5.55 -9.60
N SER A 101 -16.17 -6.08 -10.59
CA SER A 101 -15.10 -7.06 -10.38
C SER A 101 -13.93 -6.42 -9.61
N TYR A 102 -13.60 -5.15 -9.92
CA TYR A 102 -12.56 -4.41 -9.19
C TYR A 102 -12.91 -4.27 -7.71
N ARG A 103 -14.13 -3.85 -7.38
CA ARG A 103 -14.57 -3.68 -5.97
C ARG A 103 -14.56 -5.00 -5.21
N ALA A 104 -15.09 -6.06 -5.83
CA ALA A 104 -15.07 -7.38 -5.21
C ALA A 104 -13.64 -7.85 -4.91
N LEU A 105 -12.73 -7.68 -5.87
CA LEU A 105 -11.33 -8.04 -5.70
C LEU A 105 -10.62 -7.14 -4.67
N ALA A 106 -10.86 -5.82 -4.70
CA ALA A 106 -10.27 -4.89 -3.76
C ALA A 106 -10.71 -5.18 -2.32
N ARG A 107 -11.99 -5.46 -2.10
CA ARG A 107 -12.52 -5.86 -0.79
C ARG A 107 -11.96 -7.19 -0.31
N ALA A 108 -11.94 -8.19 -1.17
CA ALA A 108 -11.32 -9.48 -0.84
C ALA A 108 -9.82 -9.33 -0.50
N ALA A 109 -9.11 -8.43 -1.20
CA ALA A 109 -7.71 -8.14 -0.91
C ALA A 109 -7.54 -7.41 0.45
N ILE A 110 -8.41 -6.46 0.77
CA ILE A 110 -8.43 -5.76 2.08
C ILE A 110 -8.73 -6.74 3.20
N ASP A 111 -9.73 -7.59 3.04
CA ASP A 111 -10.12 -8.60 4.03
C ASP A 111 -8.97 -9.61 4.25
N HIS A 112 -8.34 -10.08 3.17
CA HIS A 112 -7.18 -10.96 3.27
C HIS A 112 -6.01 -10.27 3.98
N LEU A 113 -5.74 -9.01 3.66
CA LEU A 113 -4.69 -8.24 4.33
C LEU A 113 -4.99 -8.08 5.82
N LYS A 114 -6.24 -7.78 6.18
CA LYS A 114 -6.66 -7.68 7.58
C LYS A 114 -6.50 -9.00 8.33
N GLN A 115 -6.86 -10.12 7.69
CA GLN A 115 -6.64 -11.45 8.26
C GLN A 115 -5.14 -11.71 8.54
N GLN A 116 -4.24 -11.33 7.61
CA GLN A 116 -2.79 -11.47 7.83
C GLN A 116 -2.31 -10.61 8.99
N ILE A 117 -2.82 -9.37 9.10
CA ILE A 117 -2.51 -8.46 10.20
C ILE A 117 -2.91 -9.09 11.55
N ASP A 118 -4.12 -9.59 11.66
CA ASP A 118 -4.66 -10.18 12.89
C ASP A 118 -3.94 -11.49 13.24
N GLN A 119 -3.79 -12.38 12.27
CA GLN A 119 -3.15 -13.67 12.46
C GLN A 119 -1.70 -13.56 12.96
N HIS A 120 -0.99 -12.53 12.51
CA HIS A 120 0.43 -12.34 12.86
C HIS A 120 0.67 -11.22 13.88
N GLY A 121 -0.39 -10.63 14.45
CA GLY A 121 -0.30 -9.57 15.44
C GLY A 121 0.47 -8.34 14.94
N ILE A 122 0.29 -7.97 13.66
CA ILE A 122 1.03 -6.86 13.05
C ILE A 122 0.45 -5.53 13.52
N ASN A 123 1.20 -4.80 14.33
CA ASN A 123 0.82 -3.44 14.73
C ASN A 123 1.22 -2.43 13.64
N CYS A 124 0.25 -2.09 12.79
CA CYS A 124 0.42 -1.12 11.69
C CYS A 124 -0.59 0.03 11.75
N ASP A 125 -1.15 0.33 12.91
CA ASP A 125 -2.15 1.39 13.12
C ASP A 125 -3.36 1.26 12.18
N TRP A 126 -3.80 0.02 11.94
CA TRP A 126 -4.95 -0.23 11.08
C TRP A 126 -6.21 0.39 11.63
N ARG A 127 -6.85 1.28 10.85
CA ARG A 127 -8.12 1.92 11.18
C ARG A 127 -9.02 1.96 9.96
N GLN A 128 -10.26 1.52 10.11
CA GLN A 128 -11.28 1.59 9.06
C GLN A 128 -12.10 2.87 9.23
N ASP A 129 -11.45 4.01 8.99
CA ASP A 129 -12.02 5.35 9.23
C ASP A 129 -12.81 5.88 8.03
N GLY A 130 -12.86 5.16 6.91
CA GLY A 130 -13.48 5.63 5.68
C GLY A 130 -12.65 6.70 4.96
N LYS A 131 -13.32 7.38 4.00
CA LYS A 131 -12.67 8.38 3.15
C LYS A 131 -13.62 9.52 2.82
N PHE A 132 -13.09 10.74 2.82
CA PHE A 132 -13.80 11.93 2.32
C PHE A 132 -13.31 12.30 0.92
N HIS A 133 -14.26 12.64 0.06
CA HIS A 133 -14.06 13.45 -1.12
C HIS A 133 -14.74 14.81 -0.85
N ALA A 134 -13.97 15.89 -0.80
CA ALA A 134 -14.48 17.19 -0.40
C ALA A 134 -14.22 18.25 -1.46
N ALA A 135 -15.17 19.14 -1.66
CA ALA A 135 -15.10 20.26 -2.60
C ALA A 135 -15.02 21.60 -1.86
N VAL A 136 -14.14 22.48 -2.33
CA VAL A 136 -13.96 23.83 -1.80
C VAL A 136 -14.79 24.88 -2.58
N SER A 137 -15.32 24.51 -3.75
CA SER A 137 -16.04 25.41 -4.65
C SER A 137 -17.28 24.75 -5.25
N ASP A 138 -18.21 25.59 -5.75
CA ASP A 138 -19.41 25.11 -6.45
C ASP A 138 -19.05 24.36 -7.74
N GLN A 139 -17.96 24.75 -8.39
CA GLN A 139 -17.43 24.02 -9.54
C GLN A 139 -17.00 22.59 -9.13
N GLY A 140 -16.23 22.45 -8.06
CA GLY A 140 -15.82 21.14 -7.54
C GLY A 140 -17.00 20.28 -7.13
N MET A 141 -18.06 20.86 -6.57
CA MET A 141 -19.30 20.14 -6.27
C MET A 141 -19.92 19.56 -7.54
N ARG A 142 -20.15 20.40 -8.58
CA ARG A 142 -20.81 19.98 -9.82
C ARG A 142 -19.96 19.03 -10.67
N GLU A 143 -18.66 19.29 -10.77
CA GLU A 143 -17.78 18.54 -11.68
C GLU A 143 -17.19 17.28 -11.07
N VAL A 144 -17.13 17.21 -9.74
CA VAL A 144 -16.46 16.10 -9.02
C VAL A 144 -17.45 15.34 -8.13
N LEU A 145 -18.10 16.02 -7.18
CA LEU A 145 -18.89 15.32 -6.17
C LEU A 145 -20.21 14.78 -6.76
N GLU A 146 -20.98 15.57 -7.52
CA GLU A 146 -22.24 15.11 -8.08
C GLU A 146 -22.10 13.92 -9.05
N PRO A 147 -21.12 13.89 -9.97
CA PRO A 147 -20.85 12.69 -10.76
C PRO A 147 -20.47 11.48 -9.91
N THR A 148 -19.70 11.70 -8.83
CA THR A 148 -19.33 10.62 -7.91
C THR A 148 -20.55 10.06 -7.19
N VAL A 149 -21.49 10.91 -6.73
CA VAL A 149 -22.75 10.47 -6.11
C VAL A 149 -23.56 9.61 -7.07
N LYS A 150 -23.78 10.07 -8.30
CA LYS A 150 -24.51 9.30 -9.33
C LYS A 150 -23.93 7.92 -9.55
N GLU A 151 -22.59 7.82 -9.51
CA GLU A 151 -21.92 6.54 -9.66
C GLU A 151 -22.07 5.65 -8.42
N LEU A 152 -21.95 6.20 -7.22
CA LEU A 152 -22.18 5.46 -5.97
C LEU A 152 -23.61 4.92 -5.89
N GLU A 153 -24.60 5.73 -6.27
CA GLU A 153 -26.02 5.31 -6.37
C GLU A 153 -26.21 4.19 -7.39
N ARG A 154 -25.64 4.33 -8.60
CA ARG A 154 -25.67 3.30 -9.65
C ARG A 154 -25.07 1.97 -9.17
N LEU A 155 -24.00 2.05 -8.39
CA LEU A 155 -23.30 0.90 -7.83
C LEU A 155 -23.96 0.38 -6.52
N LYS A 156 -24.97 1.08 -6.02
CA LYS A 156 -25.60 0.81 -4.71
C LYS A 156 -24.61 0.79 -3.56
N GLU A 157 -23.62 1.70 -3.62
CA GLU A 157 -22.64 1.86 -2.55
C GLU A 157 -23.14 2.84 -1.51
N PRO A 158 -23.02 2.52 -0.21
CA PRO A 158 -23.41 3.44 0.85
C PRO A 158 -22.44 4.63 0.92
N PHE A 159 -23.00 5.81 1.08
CA PHE A 159 -22.25 7.05 1.30
C PHE A 159 -23.07 8.05 2.12
N ASP A 160 -22.39 9.01 2.75
CA ASP A 160 -23.02 10.18 3.34
C ASP A 160 -22.71 11.39 2.45
N TRP A 161 -23.77 12.16 2.09
CA TRP A 161 -23.62 13.49 1.53
C TRP A 161 -23.58 14.51 2.65
N LEU A 162 -22.57 15.37 2.67
CA LEU A 162 -22.36 16.38 3.69
C LEU A 162 -22.37 17.77 3.04
N GLU A 163 -23.28 18.65 3.50
CA GLU A 163 -23.37 20.06 3.06
C GLU A 163 -23.76 20.98 4.24
N GLY A 164 -23.76 22.28 4.02
CA GLY A 164 -24.00 23.28 5.07
C GLY A 164 -22.96 23.19 6.17
N ASP A 165 -23.38 23.01 7.43
CA ASP A 165 -22.49 22.89 8.58
C ASP A 165 -21.89 21.50 8.77
N ALA A 166 -22.40 20.48 8.10
CA ALA A 166 -21.98 19.08 8.29
C ALA A 166 -20.51 18.82 7.93
N PRO A 167 -19.96 19.36 6.81
CA PRO A 167 -18.52 19.24 6.54
C PRO A 167 -17.66 19.82 7.65
N THR A 168 -18.01 21.02 8.14
CA THR A 168 -17.27 21.69 9.23
C THR A 168 -17.27 20.87 10.52
N LYS A 169 -18.41 20.32 10.90
CA LYS A 169 -18.53 19.48 12.10
C LYS A 169 -17.72 18.19 11.98
N ARG A 170 -17.68 17.59 10.80
CA ARG A 170 -17.04 16.28 10.60
C ARG A 170 -15.56 16.35 10.25
N LEU A 171 -15.13 17.42 9.54
CA LEU A 171 -13.74 17.61 9.10
C LEU A 171 -12.94 18.55 10.01
N GLY A 172 -13.62 19.27 10.93
CA GLY A 172 -12.97 20.22 11.83
C GLY A 172 -12.52 21.52 11.17
N THR A 173 -13.01 21.83 9.96
CA THR A 173 -12.65 23.02 9.21
C THR A 173 -13.80 23.49 8.32
N SER A 174 -14.00 24.81 8.22
CA SER A 174 -14.99 25.44 7.33
C SER A 174 -14.50 25.61 5.89
N HIS A 175 -13.34 25.06 5.54
CA HIS A 175 -12.74 25.22 4.22
C HIS A 175 -13.56 24.54 3.11
N PHE A 176 -14.27 23.47 3.43
CA PHE A 176 -15.03 22.68 2.45
C PHE A 176 -16.49 23.04 2.46
N LYS A 177 -17.08 23.24 1.28
CA LYS A 177 -18.51 23.53 1.07
C LYS A 177 -19.37 22.28 1.17
N ALA A 178 -18.87 21.18 0.60
CA ALA A 178 -19.53 19.87 0.66
C ALA A 178 -18.51 18.74 0.65
N ALA A 179 -18.94 17.57 1.06
CA ALA A 179 -18.14 16.35 1.00
C ALA A 179 -19.01 15.12 0.82
N ILE A 180 -18.41 14.06 0.28
CA ILE A 180 -18.94 12.71 0.27
C ILE A 180 -18.06 11.89 1.22
N PHE A 181 -18.67 11.13 2.12
CA PHE A 181 -17.99 10.15 2.93
C PHE A 181 -18.32 8.74 2.46
N THR A 182 -17.30 7.87 2.31
CA THR A 182 -17.43 6.45 1.97
C THR A 182 -16.70 5.58 2.99
N TYR A 183 -17.23 4.39 3.29
CA TYR A 183 -16.90 3.60 4.49
C TYR A 183 -15.77 2.57 4.31
N GLY A 184 -15.52 2.11 3.08
CA GLY A 184 -14.69 0.92 2.82
C GLY A 184 -13.18 1.13 2.89
N THR A 185 -12.72 2.37 3.06
CA THR A 185 -11.29 2.70 3.08
C THR A 185 -10.70 2.54 4.48
N SER A 186 -9.52 1.91 4.56
CA SER A 186 -8.75 1.81 5.79
C SER A 186 -7.45 2.61 5.70
N LEU A 187 -7.02 3.14 6.85
CA LEU A 187 -5.74 3.80 7.06
C LEU A 187 -4.78 2.86 7.77
N LEU A 188 -3.50 2.95 7.46
CA LEU A 188 -2.46 2.14 8.08
C LEU A 188 -1.07 2.78 7.93
N ASN A 189 -0.12 2.36 8.75
CA ASN A 189 1.30 2.65 8.54
C ASN A 189 1.91 1.60 7.58
N PRO A 190 2.21 1.95 6.32
CA PRO A 190 2.66 0.98 5.33
C PRO A 190 4.05 0.42 5.61
N THR A 191 4.93 1.18 6.29
CA THR A 191 6.24 0.67 6.71
C THR A 191 6.08 -0.39 7.80
N ALA A 192 5.21 -0.16 8.78
CA ALA A 192 4.93 -1.13 9.84
C ALA A 192 4.32 -2.41 9.25
N LEU A 193 3.36 -2.26 8.34
CA LEU A 193 2.72 -3.38 7.68
C LEU A 193 3.72 -4.25 6.91
N VAL A 194 4.52 -3.66 6.02
CA VAL A 194 5.46 -4.44 5.21
C VAL A 194 6.55 -5.11 6.06
N ARG A 195 6.99 -4.45 7.16
CA ARG A 195 7.92 -5.05 8.13
C ARG A 195 7.30 -6.24 8.85
N GLY A 196 6.07 -6.10 9.34
CA GLY A 196 5.35 -7.18 10.02
C GLY A 196 5.08 -8.37 9.10
N LEU A 197 4.69 -8.13 7.86
CA LEU A 197 4.53 -9.19 6.85
C LEU A 197 5.87 -9.91 6.58
N ALA A 198 6.98 -9.19 6.51
CA ALA A 198 8.29 -9.81 6.33
C ALA A 198 8.70 -10.68 7.53
N ASP A 199 8.42 -10.22 8.75
CA ASP A 199 8.71 -11.01 9.97
C ASP A 199 7.84 -12.27 10.03
N SER A 200 6.58 -12.19 9.60
CA SER A 200 5.69 -13.36 9.53
C SER A 200 6.14 -14.39 8.47
N VAL A 201 6.64 -13.96 7.32
CA VAL A 201 7.21 -14.86 6.31
C VAL A 201 8.47 -15.56 6.84
N ARG A 202 9.33 -14.83 7.56
CA ARG A 202 10.55 -15.41 8.17
C ARG A 202 10.24 -16.52 9.17
N ALA A 203 9.11 -16.45 9.85
CA ALA A 203 8.70 -17.45 10.84
C ALA A 203 8.17 -18.75 10.22
N LEU A 204 7.96 -18.81 8.91
CA LEU A 204 7.48 -20.01 8.22
C LEU A 204 8.60 -21.05 8.04
N PRO A 205 8.28 -22.35 8.14
CA PRO A 205 9.23 -23.42 7.85
C PRO A 205 9.82 -23.30 6.43
N GLY A 206 11.10 -23.61 6.26
CA GLY A 206 11.78 -23.55 4.95
C GLY A 206 12.12 -22.17 4.43
N SER A 207 11.68 -21.07 5.09
CA SER A 207 12.01 -19.73 4.65
C SER A 207 13.40 -19.31 5.12
N TYR A 208 14.32 -19.10 4.18
CA TYR A 208 15.53 -18.32 4.43
C TYR A 208 15.13 -16.84 4.49
N GLY A 209 15.47 -16.17 5.59
CA GLY A 209 15.07 -14.81 5.85
C GLY A 209 15.47 -13.83 4.73
N ALA A 210 14.69 -12.76 4.59
CA ALA A 210 14.97 -11.67 3.64
C ALA A 210 16.39 -11.12 3.89
N HIS A 211 17.33 -11.52 3.05
CA HIS A 211 18.68 -10.96 3.05
C HIS A 211 18.67 -9.69 2.22
N ALA A 212 19.06 -8.55 2.81
CA ALA A 212 19.31 -7.34 2.03
C ALA A 212 20.55 -7.58 1.16
N VAL A 213 20.39 -7.77 -0.13
CA VAL A 213 21.49 -7.69 -1.08
C VAL A 213 21.72 -6.23 -1.37
N LYS A 214 22.77 -5.64 -0.79
CA LYS A 214 23.26 -4.35 -1.19
C LYS A 214 23.81 -4.48 -2.62
N CYS A 215 22.97 -4.20 -3.61
CA CYS A 215 23.45 -4.11 -4.99
C CYS A 215 24.37 -2.89 -5.10
N ASP A 216 25.66 -3.13 -5.23
CA ASP A 216 26.64 -2.07 -5.42
C ASP A 216 26.47 -1.52 -6.83
N ARG A 217 25.73 -0.41 -6.97
CA ARG A 217 25.44 0.26 -8.27
C ARG A 217 26.69 0.60 -9.11
N LYS A 218 27.88 0.43 -8.57
CA LYS A 218 29.15 0.67 -9.29
C LYS A 218 29.48 -0.35 -10.38
N ARG A 219 28.76 -1.48 -10.47
CA ARG A 219 29.03 -2.50 -11.52
C ARG A 219 28.08 -2.46 -12.72
N SER A 220 27.00 -1.66 -12.73
CA SER A 220 26.04 -1.64 -13.84
C SER A 220 26.44 -0.71 -15.01
N ASN A 221 27.51 0.08 -14.90
CA ASN A 221 27.99 0.92 -15.99
C ASN A 221 28.98 0.22 -16.97
N ARG A 222 29.05 -1.12 -16.95
CA ARG A 222 29.91 -1.87 -17.88
C ARG A 222 29.17 -2.83 -18.82
N MET A 223 27.86 -2.71 -18.93
CA MET A 223 27.10 -3.44 -19.94
C MET A 223 26.05 -2.50 -20.57
N LEU A 224 26.51 -1.58 -21.40
CA LEU A 224 25.85 -1.02 -22.57
C LEU A 224 26.93 -0.73 -23.60
#